data_b9fd60fa3662a7265a3c80756437abee
#
_entry.id   b9fd60fa3662a7265a3c80756437abee
#
_cell.length_a   1.000
_cell.length_b   1.000
_cell.length_c   1.000
_cell.angle_alpha   90.00
_cell.angle_beta   90.00
_cell.angle_gamma   90.00
#
_symmetry.space_group_name_H-M   'P 1'
#
loop_
_entity.id
_entity.type
_entity.pdbx_description
1 polymer ?
#
loop_
_entity_poly.entity_id
_entity_poly.type
_entity_poly.pdbx_seq_one_letter_code
_entity_poly.pdbx_strand_id
1 'polypeptide(L)'
;MTEISLQLTVGPLLFNWAPERIRDFYGRIADQAPVDRVYIGEVVCGKRAPLLDHAFSDAAERLEAAGKQVVWSGLGLPALRRDRKAIAALSADQESLIEINDVSALLERSGPFVAGPLLNVYNEAAARELMSRGCVRLCANVELSLAAVSAIAAGCPGLEIELFAFGRLPLALSGRCYHARHHGLHKDNCQFVCDRDLDGLDIRTLDGRDFLAVNGVQTLSHGVQLADIPPSELLRAGVTALRLSPHTADMVAVARGFRAFADGRIDAVELAAQARAAGPPGPFVGGYLRGVAGLQPAGAQ
;
A
#
# COMPACT_ATOMS: atom_id res chain seq x y z
N MET A 1 2.88 -12.02 29.54
CA MET A 1 2.84 -12.22 28.08
C MET A 1 2.25 -10.94 27.53
N THR A 2 3.04 -10.14 26.80
CA THR A 2 2.53 -8.97 26.09
C THR A 2 1.50 -9.46 25.07
N GLU A 3 0.26 -9.00 25.17
CA GLU A 3 -0.76 -9.26 24.17
C GLU A 3 -0.23 -8.74 22.81
N ILE A 4 -0.04 -9.65 21.85
CA ILE A 4 0.38 -9.27 20.50
C ILE A 4 -0.84 -8.59 19.86
N SER A 5 -0.80 -7.27 19.74
CA SER A 5 -1.83 -6.51 19.03
C SER A 5 -1.37 -6.26 17.58
N LEU A 6 -2.34 -6.26 16.65
CA LEU A 6 -2.06 -5.91 15.25
C LEU A 6 -1.64 -4.43 15.14
N GLN A 7 -0.49 -4.16 14.52
CA GLN A 7 -0.10 -2.81 14.17
C GLN A 7 -0.98 -2.27 13.03
N LEU A 8 -1.22 -0.96 13.04
CA LEU A 8 -1.84 -0.29 11.90
C LEU A 8 -0.82 0.58 11.17
N THR A 9 -0.80 0.47 9.86
CA THR A 9 0.08 1.29 9.02
C THR A 9 -0.72 1.99 7.93
N VAL A 10 -0.23 3.14 7.50
CA VAL A 10 -0.70 3.81 6.29
C VAL A 10 0.34 3.58 5.20
N GLY A 11 -0.08 2.97 4.09
CA GLY A 11 0.78 2.72 2.94
C GLY A 11 1.18 4.00 2.20
N PRO A 12 2.12 3.92 1.26
CA PRO A 12 2.46 5.06 0.43
C PRO A 12 1.27 5.48 -0.44
N LEU A 13 1.21 6.77 -0.76
CA LEU A 13 0.18 7.31 -1.65
C LEU A 13 0.40 6.78 -3.08
N LEU A 14 -0.60 6.07 -3.61
CA LEU A 14 -0.54 5.48 -4.94
C LEU A 14 -1.03 6.43 -6.05
N PHE A 15 -1.62 7.56 -5.69
CA PHE A 15 -2.30 8.49 -6.59
C PHE A 15 -1.53 9.80 -6.75
N ASN A 16 -1.81 10.52 -7.84
CA ASN A 16 -1.20 11.84 -8.08
C ASN A 16 -2.09 12.93 -7.49
N TRP A 17 -1.84 13.29 -6.24
CA TRP A 17 -2.53 14.40 -5.58
C TRP A 17 -1.69 15.68 -5.65
N ALA A 18 -2.37 16.83 -5.57
CA ALA A 18 -1.71 18.12 -5.44
C ALA A 18 -0.91 18.18 -4.12
N PRO A 19 0.23 18.91 -4.09
CA PRO A 19 1.08 19.02 -2.90
C PRO A 19 0.34 19.47 -1.64
N GLU A 20 -0.60 20.40 -1.77
CA GLU A 20 -1.42 20.91 -0.66
C GLU A 20 -2.31 19.81 -0.06
N ARG A 21 -2.93 19.00 -0.93
CA ARG A 21 -3.74 17.85 -0.48
C ARG A 21 -2.89 16.80 0.23
N ILE A 22 -1.66 16.58 -0.22
CA ILE A 22 -0.73 15.65 0.44
C ILE A 22 -0.42 16.14 1.85
N ARG A 23 -0.08 17.43 2.03
CA ARG A 23 0.17 18.03 3.35
C ARG A 23 -1.04 17.92 4.26
N ASP A 24 -2.22 18.29 3.78
CA ASP A 24 -3.47 18.22 4.55
C ASP A 24 -3.79 16.78 4.96
N PHE A 25 -3.68 15.83 4.04
CA PHE A 25 -3.92 14.42 4.30
C PHE A 25 -3.01 13.88 5.41
N TYR A 26 -1.69 14.02 5.24
CA TYR A 26 -0.75 13.50 6.22
C TYR A 26 -0.78 14.29 7.54
N GLY A 27 -1.12 15.58 7.51
CA GLY A 27 -1.39 16.36 8.72
C GLY A 27 -2.55 15.78 9.53
N ARG A 28 -3.66 15.44 8.87
CA ARG A 28 -4.80 14.76 9.51
C ARG A 28 -4.43 13.36 10.03
N ILE A 29 -3.64 12.59 9.28
CA ILE A 29 -3.14 11.30 9.73
C ILE A 29 -2.26 11.46 10.96
N ALA A 30 -1.34 12.42 10.97
CA ALA A 30 -0.47 12.72 12.11
C ALA A 30 -1.26 13.01 13.39
N ASP A 31 -2.25 13.90 13.28
CA ASP A 31 -2.95 14.44 14.44
C ASP A 31 -4.07 13.55 14.97
N GLN A 32 -4.72 12.74 14.09
CA GLN A 32 -6.02 12.15 14.41
C GLN A 32 -6.11 10.64 14.20
N ALA A 33 -5.20 10.04 13.41
CA ALA A 33 -5.29 8.63 13.10
C ALA A 33 -4.51 7.76 14.11
N PRO A 34 -5.13 6.69 14.63
CA PRO A 34 -4.48 5.75 15.55
C PRO A 34 -3.61 4.72 14.79
N VAL A 35 -2.61 5.22 14.06
CA VAL A 35 -1.68 4.39 13.28
C VAL A 35 -0.28 4.45 13.86
N ASP A 36 0.47 3.35 13.71
CA ASP A 36 1.79 3.18 14.30
C ASP A 36 2.91 3.63 13.34
N ARG A 37 2.73 3.36 12.02
CA ARG A 37 3.72 3.61 10.98
C ARG A 37 3.06 4.19 9.73
N VAL A 38 3.79 5.06 9.04
CA VAL A 38 3.36 5.64 7.77
C VAL A 38 4.47 5.49 6.74
N TYR A 39 4.11 4.88 5.61
CA TYR A 39 4.98 4.80 4.44
C TYR A 39 4.77 6.02 3.56
N ILE A 40 5.85 6.65 3.11
CA ILE A 40 5.80 7.91 2.39
C ILE A 40 6.75 7.91 1.21
N GLY A 41 6.42 8.63 0.14
CA GLY A 41 7.23 8.73 -1.06
C GLY A 41 6.45 8.34 -2.32
N GLU A 42 7.06 8.59 -3.49
CA GLU A 42 6.47 8.25 -4.79
C GLU A 42 6.87 6.84 -5.21
N VAL A 43 5.91 5.93 -5.27
CA VAL A 43 6.14 4.51 -5.57
C VAL A 43 5.66 4.09 -6.96
N VAL A 44 4.88 4.93 -7.65
CA VAL A 44 4.21 4.59 -8.92
C VAL A 44 4.95 5.16 -10.14
N CYS A 45 5.25 6.46 -10.13
CA CYS A 45 5.77 7.12 -11.33
C CYS A 45 6.86 8.15 -11.00
N GLY A 46 8.12 7.85 -11.27
CA GLY A 46 9.26 8.74 -11.00
C GLY A 46 9.19 10.11 -11.67
N LYS A 47 8.27 10.32 -12.64
CA LYS A 47 8.04 11.67 -13.20
C LYS A 47 7.33 12.61 -12.21
N ARG A 48 6.59 12.07 -11.23
CA ARG A 48 5.89 12.85 -10.20
C ARG A 48 6.83 13.29 -9.07
N ALA A 49 7.84 12.49 -8.74
CA ALA A 49 8.71 12.71 -7.59
C ALA A 49 9.20 14.16 -7.47
N PRO A 50 9.80 14.80 -8.50
CA PRO A 50 10.28 16.17 -8.37
C PRO A 50 9.19 17.21 -8.06
N LEU A 51 7.92 16.89 -8.31
CA LEU A 51 6.79 17.77 -8.02
C LEU A 51 6.27 17.58 -6.59
N LEU A 52 6.52 16.42 -6.00
CA LEU A 52 5.92 15.98 -4.74
C LEU A 52 6.92 15.88 -3.59
N ASP A 53 8.24 15.84 -3.88
CA ASP A 53 9.29 15.61 -2.89
C ASP A 53 9.19 16.55 -1.68
N HIS A 54 8.99 17.86 -1.90
CA HIS A 54 8.83 18.81 -0.80
C HIS A 54 7.58 18.54 0.06
N ALA A 55 6.46 18.18 -0.58
CA ALA A 55 5.24 17.88 0.16
C ALA A 55 5.37 16.59 0.99
N PHE A 56 6.10 15.60 0.47
CA PHE A 56 6.41 14.39 1.24
C PHE A 56 7.40 14.67 2.38
N SER A 57 8.40 15.55 2.19
CA SER A 57 9.33 15.94 3.26
C SER A 57 8.59 16.68 4.39
N ASP A 58 7.75 17.67 4.05
CA ASP A 58 6.93 18.40 5.04
C ASP A 58 6.01 17.44 5.81
N ALA A 59 5.42 16.46 5.08
CA ALA A 59 4.56 15.45 5.68
C ALA A 59 5.33 14.50 6.60
N ALA A 60 6.53 14.08 6.23
CA ALA A 60 7.38 13.23 7.05
C ALA A 60 7.73 13.92 8.37
N GLU A 61 8.21 15.16 8.34
CA GLU A 61 8.51 15.95 9.53
C GLU A 61 7.29 16.08 10.47
N ARG A 62 6.10 16.32 9.90
CA ARG A 62 4.86 16.42 10.67
C ARG A 62 4.47 15.11 11.34
N LEU A 63 4.61 13.99 10.63
CA LEU A 63 4.31 12.65 11.15
C LEU A 63 5.27 12.25 12.27
N GLU A 64 6.57 12.49 12.09
CA GLU A 64 7.60 12.22 13.09
C GLU A 64 7.38 13.07 14.36
N ALA A 65 7.07 14.36 14.19
CA ALA A 65 6.74 15.25 15.31
C ALA A 65 5.50 14.79 16.10
N ALA A 66 4.57 14.06 15.44
CA ALA A 66 3.40 13.43 16.07
C ALA A 66 3.71 12.02 16.65
N GLY A 67 4.97 11.58 16.64
CA GLY A 67 5.41 10.29 17.18
C GLY A 67 5.09 9.09 16.29
N LYS A 68 4.80 9.29 14.99
CA LYS A 68 4.61 8.19 14.04
C LYS A 68 5.95 7.73 13.49
N GLN A 69 6.10 6.41 13.30
CA GLN A 69 7.26 5.91 12.56
C GLN A 69 7.08 6.19 11.06
N VAL A 70 7.99 6.93 10.47
CA VAL A 70 8.01 7.19 9.02
C VAL A 70 8.97 6.23 8.34
N VAL A 71 8.53 5.66 7.19
CA VAL A 71 9.33 4.77 6.35
C VAL A 71 9.27 5.27 4.92
N TRP A 72 10.43 5.64 4.36
CA TRP A 72 10.50 6.06 2.97
C TRP A 72 10.39 4.89 2.02
N SER A 73 9.53 5.03 1.01
CA SER A 73 9.21 4.00 0.02
C SER A 73 9.82 4.31 -1.33
N GLY A 74 10.54 3.35 -1.90
CA GLY A 74 11.13 3.46 -3.22
C GLY A 74 10.15 3.11 -4.35
N LEU A 75 10.46 3.60 -5.57
CA LEU A 75 9.68 3.31 -6.79
C LEU A 75 9.58 1.81 -7.09
N GLY A 76 8.39 1.37 -7.52
CA GLY A 76 8.16 -0.01 -7.97
C GLY A 76 8.59 -0.29 -9.42
N LEU A 77 8.80 0.76 -10.23
CA LEU A 77 9.24 0.62 -11.62
C LEU A 77 10.21 1.76 -12.01
N PRO A 78 11.51 1.65 -11.69
CA PRO A 78 12.53 2.66 -12.00
C PRO A 78 12.90 2.64 -13.50
N ALA A 79 12.11 3.28 -14.34
CA ALA A 79 12.27 3.24 -15.79
C ALA A 79 13.41 4.14 -16.30
N LEU A 80 13.70 5.26 -15.61
CA LEU A 80 14.65 6.27 -16.04
C LEU A 80 15.94 6.21 -15.22
N ARG A 81 17.03 6.76 -15.79
CA ARG A 81 18.32 6.86 -15.08
C ARG A 81 18.20 7.62 -13.75
N ARG A 82 17.39 8.69 -13.72
CA ARG A 82 17.13 9.45 -12.49
C ARG A 82 16.40 8.62 -11.43
N ASP A 83 15.47 7.74 -11.87
CA ASP A 83 14.70 6.88 -10.96
C ASP A 83 15.63 5.88 -10.26
N ARG A 84 16.54 5.26 -11.03
CA ARG A 84 17.57 4.36 -10.47
C ARG A 84 18.53 5.07 -9.52
N LYS A 85 18.92 6.34 -9.85
CA LYS A 85 19.72 7.15 -8.92
C LYS A 85 18.98 7.46 -7.63
N ALA A 86 17.68 7.75 -7.69
CA ALA A 86 16.87 8.00 -6.49
C ALA A 86 16.76 6.74 -5.62
N ILE A 87 16.55 5.56 -6.22
CA ILE A 87 16.56 4.29 -5.49
C ILE A 87 17.93 4.03 -4.85
N ALA A 88 19.03 4.22 -5.58
CA ALA A 88 20.37 4.04 -5.04
C ALA A 88 20.65 5.00 -3.86
N ALA A 89 20.24 6.26 -3.98
CA ALA A 89 20.37 7.24 -2.89
C ALA A 89 19.55 6.84 -1.65
N LEU A 90 18.29 6.42 -1.83
CA LEU A 90 17.46 5.92 -0.73
C LEU A 90 18.07 4.68 -0.08
N SER A 91 18.64 3.79 -0.87
CA SER A 91 19.22 2.53 -0.38
C SER A 91 20.60 2.71 0.27
N ALA A 92 21.27 3.82 0.05
CA ALA A 92 22.59 4.11 0.61
C ALA A 92 22.58 4.39 2.12
N ASP A 93 21.48 4.91 2.65
CA ASP A 93 21.28 5.05 4.09
C ASP A 93 21.03 3.67 4.72
N GLN A 94 22.05 3.10 5.35
CA GLN A 94 22.01 1.74 5.90
C GLN A 94 21.35 1.66 7.28
N GLU A 95 21.11 2.77 7.95
CA GLU A 95 20.58 2.82 9.33
C GLU A 95 19.06 2.93 9.33
N SER A 96 18.50 3.77 8.47
CA SER A 96 17.03 3.99 8.40
C SER A 96 16.31 2.79 7.81
N LEU A 97 15.12 2.49 8.32
CA LEU A 97 14.22 1.53 7.71
C LEU A 97 13.60 2.14 6.46
N ILE A 98 13.72 1.46 5.33
CA ILE A 98 13.11 1.86 4.06
C ILE A 98 12.19 0.78 3.52
N GLU A 99 11.25 1.14 2.64
CA GLU A 99 10.46 0.16 1.88
C GLU A 99 11.00 0.02 0.46
N ILE A 100 11.29 -1.21 0.07
CA ILE A 100 11.79 -1.59 -1.24
C ILE A 100 10.63 -2.16 -2.07
N ASN A 101 10.40 -1.59 -3.26
CA ASN A 101 9.38 -2.01 -4.21
C ASN A 101 9.97 -2.48 -5.56
N ASP A 102 11.29 -2.39 -5.74
CA ASP A 102 12.03 -2.88 -6.90
C ASP A 102 13.34 -3.51 -6.46
N VAL A 103 13.69 -4.67 -7.02
CA VAL A 103 14.87 -5.45 -6.63
C VAL A 103 16.20 -4.71 -6.86
N SER A 104 16.24 -3.68 -7.72
CA SER A 104 17.47 -2.91 -7.95
C SER A 104 17.95 -2.17 -6.68
N ALA A 105 17.07 -1.93 -5.71
CA ALA A 105 17.44 -1.37 -4.42
C ALA A 105 18.39 -2.28 -3.62
N LEU A 106 18.29 -3.60 -3.82
CA LEU A 106 19.13 -4.60 -3.14
C LEU A 106 20.59 -4.60 -3.62
N LEU A 107 20.91 -3.88 -4.70
CA LEU A 107 22.31 -3.70 -5.14
C LEU A 107 23.11 -2.84 -4.19
N GLU A 108 22.46 -1.88 -3.51
CA GLU A 108 23.11 -0.91 -2.63
C GLU A 108 22.71 -1.12 -1.15
N ARG A 109 21.64 -1.89 -0.89
CA ARG A 109 21.08 -2.07 0.45
C ARG A 109 21.65 -3.29 1.17
N SER A 110 22.21 -3.06 2.36
CA SER A 110 22.55 -4.11 3.34
C SER A 110 21.93 -3.87 4.73
N GLY A 111 21.35 -2.70 4.97
CA GLY A 111 20.63 -2.39 6.20
C GLY A 111 19.18 -2.94 6.20
N PRO A 112 18.43 -2.75 7.32
CA PRO A 112 17.07 -3.28 7.44
C PRO A 112 16.10 -2.65 6.45
N PHE A 113 15.20 -3.45 5.88
CA PHE A 113 14.18 -2.96 4.96
C PHE A 113 12.85 -3.71 5.07
N VAL A 114 11.80 -3.06 4.59
CA VAL A 114 10.48 -3.64 4.36
C VAL A 114 10.37 -4.04 2.90
N ALA A 115 10.02 -5.28 2.61
CA ALA A 115 9.65 -5.69 1.26
C ALA A 115 8.22 -5.22 0.98
N GLY A 116 8.05 -4.29 0.05
CA GLY A 116 6.74 -3.78 -0.35
C GLY A 116 5.96 -4.75 -1.23
N PRO A 117 4.66 -4.55 -1.43
CA PRO A 117 3.79 -5.47 -2.16
C PRO A 117 4.13 -5.57 -3.64
N LEU A 118 4.87 -4.59 -4.20
CA LEU A 118 5.25 -4.57 -5.61
C LEU A 118 6.50 -5.40 -5.92
N LEU A 119 7.19 -5.96 -4.91
CA LEU A 119 8.30 -6.91 -5.10
C LEU A 119 7.84 -8.29 -5.55
N ASN A 120 6.53 -8.55 -5.56
CA ASN A 120 5.97 -9.81 -6.04
C ASN A 120 6.52 -11.06 -5.32
N VAL A 121 6.55 -11.03 -4.00
CA VAL A 121 6.94 -12.18 -3.18
C VAL A 121 5.75 -13.10 -2.99
N TYR A 122 5.79 -14.30 -3.58
CA TYR A 122 4.68 -15.25 -3.60
C TYR A 122 4.89 -16.50 -2.76
N ASN A 123 6.09 -16.72 -2.22
CA ASN A 123 6.41 -17.92 -1.46
C ASN A 123 7.51 -17.69 -0.42
N GLU A 124 7.65 -18.65 0.49
CA GLU A 124 8.61 -18.60 1.58
C GLU A 124 10.08 -18.65 1.11
N ALA A 125 10.38 -19.25 -0.03
CA ALA A 125 11.75 -19.30 -0.53
C ALA A 125 12.25 -17.91 -0.95
N ALA A 126 11.41 -17.14 -1.68
CA ALA A 126 11.69 -15.75 -2.02
C ALA A 126 11.77 -14.87 -0.77
N ALA A 127 10.85 -15.07 0.20
CA ALA A 127 10.87 -14.32 1.46
C ALA A 127 12.15 -14.59 2.27
N ARG A 128 12.61 -15.83 2.38
CA ARG A 128 13.89 -16.20 3.04
C ARG A 128 15.11 -15.56 2.37
N GLU A 129 15.12 -15.51 1.02
CA GLU A 129 16.18 -14.81 0.30
C GLU A 129 16.23 -13.32 0.67
N LEU A 130 15.08 -12.66 0.75
CA LEU A 130 15.03 -11.26 1.19
C LEU A 130 15.44 -11.10 2.66
N MET A 131 15.04 -12.01 3.55
CA MET A 131 15.48 -12.01 4.95
C MET A 131 17.00 -12.10 5.07
N SER A 132 17.64 -12.95 4.26
CA SER A 132 19.11 -13.07 4.26
C SER A 132 19.83 -11.79 3.84
N ARG A 133 19.11 -10.88 3.20
CA ARG A 133 19.57 -9.55 2.77
C ARG A 133 19.14 -8.40 3.69
N GLY A 134 18.51 -8.71 4.83
CA GLY A 134 18.09 -7.70 5.80
C GLY A 134 16.61 -7.34 5.77
N CYS A 135 15.75 -8.09 5.06
CA CYS A 135 14.30 -7.88 5.14
C CYS A 135 13.79 -8.22 6.53
N VAL A 136 13.18 -7.25 7.20
CA VAL A 136 12.59 -7.42 8.54
C VAL A 136 11.07 -7.50 8.52
N ARG A 137 10.43 -7.01 7.44
CA ARG A 137 8.98 -7.05 7.26
C ARG A 137 8.65 -7.28 5.79
N LEU A 138 7.63 -8.08 5.53
CA LEU A 138 7.04 -8.29 4.21
C LEU A 138 5.61 -7.77 4.20
N CYS A 139 5.30 -6.78 3.37
CA CYS A 139 3.93 -6.52 2.96
C CYS A 139 3.56 -7.55 1.89
N ALA A 140 2.72 -8.49 2.27
CA ALA A 140 2.34 -9.60 1.41
C ALA A 140 1.73 -9.10 0.08
N ASN A 141 2.05 -9.77 -1.03
CA ASN A 141 1.45 -9.44 -2.33
C ASN A 141 -0.09 -9.57 -2.23
N VAL A 142 -0.77 -8.61 -2.82
CA VAL A 142 -2.24 -8.44 -2.69
C VAL A 142 -3.06 -9.56 -3.30
N GLU A 143 -2.46 -10.41 -4.15
CA GLU A 143 -3.11 -11.55 -4.79
C GLU A 143 -3.03 -12.85 -3.98
N LEU A 144 -2.29 -12.83 -2.85
CA LEU A 144 -2.15 -14.00 -1.98
C LEU A 144 -3.40 -14.24 -1.12
N SER A 145 -3.77 -15.51 -1.01
CA SER A 145 -4.76 -15.92 0.00
C SER A 145 -4.16 -15.87 1.41
N LEU A 146 -5.02 -15.77 2.43
CA LEU A 146 -4.57 -15.84 3.83
C LEU A 146 -3.80 -17.14 4.12
N ALA A 147 -4.20 -18.25 3.49
CA ALA A 147 -3.49 -19.53 3.63
C ALA A 147 -2.06 -19.45 3.07
N ALA A 148 -1.86 -18.80 1.91
CA ALA A 148 -0.53 -18.58 1.33
C ALA A 148 0.31 -17.63 2.21
N VAL A 149 -0.30 -16.57 2.73
CA VAL A 149 0.34 -15.65 3.68
C VAL A 149 0.80 -16.40 4.94
N SER A 150 -0.06 -17.28 5.48
CA SER A 150 0.26 -18.12 6.64
C SER A 150 1.42 -19.09 6.36
N ALA A 151 1.47 -19.67 5.17
CA ALA A 151 2.60 -20.53 4.77
C ALA A 151 3.92 -19.76 4.72
N ILE A 152 3.93 -18.53 4.20
CA ILE A 152 5.11 -17.65 4.22
C ILE A 152 5.52 -17.34 5.66
N ALA A 153 4.58 -16.95 6.52
CA ALA A 153 4.85 -16.64 7.93
C ALA A 153 5.47 -17.84 8.67
N ALA A 154 4.91 -19.03 8.49
CA ALA A 154 5.41 -20.27 9.09
C ALA A 154 6.80 -20.66 8.56
N GLY A 155 7.05 -20.43 7.26
CA GLY A 155 8.35 -20.71 6.62
C GLY A 155 9.44 -19.69 6.88
N CYS A 156 9.10 -18.53 7.49
CA CYS A 156 10.01 -17.39 7.70
C CYS A 156 9.94 -16.89 9.16
N PRO A 157 10.35 -17.68 10.15
CA PRO A 157 10.31 -17.26 11.56
C PRO A 157 11.10 -15.96 11.78
N GLY A 158 10.50 -15.00 12.47
CA GLY A 158 11.10 -13.69 12.75
C GLY A 158 10.82 -12.62 11.68
N LEU A 159 10.24 -12.97 10.54
CA LEU A 159 9.75 -12.00 9.56
C LEU A 159 8.39 -11.45 10.01
N GLU A 160 8.28 -10.13 10.13
CA GLU A 160 6.98 -9.49 10.35
C GLU A 160 6.15 -9.54 9.05
N ILE A 161 4.91 -9.98 9.15
CA ILE A 161 3.99 -10.03 8.00
C ILE A 161 2.98 -8.89 8.10
N GLU A 162 2.98 -8.04 7.10
CA GLU A 162 2.02 -6.97 6.92
C GLU A 162 1.01 -7.33 5.82
N LEU A 163 -0.28 -7.18 6.10
CA LEU A 163 -1.35 -7.48 5.16
C LEU A 163 -1.93 -6.19 4.60
N PHE A 164 -2.08 -6.09 3.28
CA PHE A 164 -2.81 -5.00 2.64
C PHE A 164 -4.30 -5.15 2.99
N ALA A 165 -4.80 -4.30 3.90
CA ALA A 165 -6.10 -4.49 4.54
C ALA A 165 -7.21 -3.60 3.98
N PHE A 166 -6.86 -2.43 3.44
CA PHE A 166 -7.82 -1.48 2.88
C PHE A 166 -7.23 -0.74 1.68
N GLY A 167 -8.03 -0.61 0.62
CA GLY A 167 -7.71 0.19 -0.56
C GLY A 167 -7.85 -0.58 -1.88
N ARG A 168 -7.75 0.14 -3.00
CA ARG A 168 -7.66 -0.50 -4.33
C ARG A 168 -6.38 -1.31 -4.41
N LEU A 169 -6.48 -2.56 -4.85
CA LEU A 169 -5.36 -3.49 -4.94
C LEU A 169 -4.40 -3.09 -6.07
N PRO A 170 -3.11 -2.86 -5.82
CA PRO A 170 -2.11 -2.61 -6.86
C PRO A 170 -1.79 -3.92 -7.60
N LEU A 171 -2.35 -4.10 -8.80
CA LEU A 171 -2.28 -5.36 -9.54
C LEU A 171 -1.10 -5.41 -10.53
N ALA A 172 -0.78 -4.28 -11.17
CA ALA A 172 0.30 -4.26 -12.15
C ALA A 172 0.91 -2.88 -12.34
N LEU A 173 2.19 -2.85 -12.72
CA LEU A 173 2.89 -1.66 -13.22
C LEU A 173 3.23 -1.86 -14.70
N SER A 174 3.06 -0.82 -15.52
CA SER A 174 3.34 -0.86 -16.94
C SER A 174 4.41 0.17 -17.34
N GLY A 175 5.31 -0.21 -18.24
CA GLY A 175 6.23 0.74 -18.87
C GLY A 175 5.50 1.84 -19.68
N ARG A 176 4.23 1.60 -20.07
CA ARG A 176 3.36 2.56 -20.76
C ARG A 176 2.36 3.15 -19.77
N CYS A 177 2.09 4.46 -19.91
CA CYS A 177 1.07 5.12 -19.08
C CYS A 177 -0.30 5.00 -19.74
N TYR A 178 -1.15 4.08 -19.27
CA TYR A 178 -2.51 3.92 -19.78
C TYR A 178 -3.39 5.13 -19.50
N HIS A 179 -3.18 5.79 -18.36
CA HIS A 179 -3.90 7.02 -18.03
C HIS A 179 -3.64 8.13 -19.08
N ALA A 180 -2.38 8.40 -19.46
CA ALA A 180 -2.07 9.34 -20.51
C ALA A 180 -2.67 8.91 -21.85
N ARG A 181 -2.63 7.63 -22.19
CA ARG A 181 -3.21 7.11 -23.45
C ARG A 181 -4.71 7.29 -23.54
N HIS A 182 -5.43 7.14 -22.43
CA HIS A 182 -6.87 7.41 -22.36
C HIS A 182 -7.19 8.86 -22.79
N HIS A 183 -6.32 9.80 -22.45
CA HIS A 183 -6.44 11.21 -22.85
C HIS A 183 -5.74 11.54 -24.17
N GLY A 184 -5.39 10.56 -25.02
CA GLY A 184 -4.71 10.77 -26.30
C GLY A 184 -3.25 11.26 -26.18
N LEU A 185 -2.65 11.12 -24.98
CA LEU A 185 -1.29 11.58 -24.70
C LEU A 185 -0.29 10.42 -24.66
N HIS A 186 1.00 10.75 -24.71
CA HIS A 186 2.11 9.82 -24.50
C HIS A 186 2.72 10.00 -23.10
N LYS A 187 3.38 8.95 -22.57
CA LYS A 187 4.05 9.02 -21.26
C LYS A 187 5.02 10.18 -21.13
N ASP A 188 5.74 10.50 -22.22
CA ASP A 188 6.75 11.57 -22.21
C ASP A 188 6.15 12.98 -22.19
N ASN A 189 4.94 13.14 -22.72
CA ASN A 189 4.16 14.37 -22.69
C ASN A 189 2.80 14.14 -22.02
N CYS A 190 2.82 13.55 -20.82
CA CYS A 190 1.59 13.13 -20.13
C CYS A 190 0.82 14.29 -19.48
N GLN A 191 1.40 15.48 -19.36
CA GLN A 191 0.83 16.65 -18.69
C GLN A 191 0.28 16.34 -17.30
N PHE A 192 0.71 15.23 -16.70
CA PHE A 192 0.28 14.73 -15.38
C PHE A 192 -1.24 14.55 -15.21
N VAL A 193 -1.97 14.29 -16.33
CA VAL A 193 -3.44 14.14 -16.33
C VAL A 193 -4.00 13.14 -15.32
N CYS A 194 -3.16 12.32 -14.71
CA CYS A 194 -3.55 11.42 -13.63
C CYS A 194 -3.90 12.13 -12.31
N ASP A 195 -3.71 13.43 -12.21
CA ASP A 195 -4.18 14.28 -11.12
C ASP A 195 -5.69 14.57 -11.17
N ARG A 196 -6.33 14.32 -12.33
CA ARG A 196 -7.77 14.50 -12.51
C ARG A 196 -8.60 13.42 -11.82
N ASP A 197 -8.00 12.24 -11.60
CA ASP A 197 -8.65 11.06 -11.05
C ASP A 197 -7.96 10.66 -9.74
N LEU A 198 -8.41 11.30 -8.64
CA LEU A 198 -7.75 11.26 -7.34
C LEU A 198 -7.65 9.86 -6.71
N ASP A 199 -8.56 8.95 -7.09
CA ASP A 199 -8.57 7.53 -6.68
C ASP A 199 -8.40 6.60 -7.89
N GLY A 200 -7.88 7.13 -9.00
CA GLY A 200 -7.71 6.42 -10.26
C GLY A 200 -8.91 6.52 -11.20
N LEU A 201 -8.62 6.47 -12.50
CA LEU A 201 -9.60 6.46 -13.59
C LEU A 201 -10.23 5.06 -13.69
N ASP A 202 -11.54 4.96 -13.55
CA ASP A 202 -12.26 3.69 -13.70
C ASP A 202 -12.25 3.20 -15.14
N ILE A 203 -11.96 1.92 -15.32
CA ILE A 203 -11.91 1.22 -16.60
C ILE A 203 -13.00 0.16 -16.62
N ARG A 204 -13.80 0.18 -17.69
CA ARG A 204 -14.88 -0.77 -17.92
C ARG A 204 -14.53 -1.78 -18.99
N THR A 205 -15.12 -2.95 -18.88
CA THR A 205 -15.13 -3.95 -19.97
C THR A 205 -15.93 -3.45 -21.17
N LEU A 206 -15.81 -4.10 -22.32
CA LEU A 206 -16.54 -3.72 -23.54
C LEU A 206 -18.06 -3.85 -23.38
N ASP A 207 -18.52 -4.71 -22.48
CA ASP A 207 -19.94 -4.87 -22.10
C ASP A 207 -20.38 -3.93 -20.96
N GLY A 208 -19.52 -2.95 -20.61
CA GLY A 208 -19.85 -1.84 -19.72
C GLY A 208 -19.75 -2.15 -18.23
N ARG A 209 -19.21 -3.30 -17.82
CA ARG A 209 -19.01 -3.62 -16.40
C ARG A 209 -17.78 -2.92 -15.85
N ASP A 210 -17.89 -2.41 -14.64
CA ASP A 210 -16.74 -1.90 -13.89
C ASP A 210 -15.75 -3.04 -13.62
N PHE A 211 -14.45 -2.81 -13.91
CA PHE A 211 -13.46 -3.88 -13.90
C PHE A 211 -12.17 -3.50 -13.18
N LEU A 212 -11.51 -2.45 -13.61
CA LEU A 212 -10.21 -1.99 -13.09
C LEU A 212 -10.23 -0.48 -12.84
N ALA A 213 -9.15 0.02 -12.25
CA ALA A 213 -8.81 1.44 -12.26
C ALA A 213 -7.36 1.61 -12.70
N VAL A 214 -7.02 2.78 -13.27
CA VAL A 214 -5.64 3.11 -13.62
C VAL A 214 -5.25 4.43 -13.01
N ASN A 215 -4.01 4.54 -12.52
CA ASN A 215 -3.42 5.81 -12.12
C ASN A 215 -1.97 5.89 -12.60
N GLY A 216 -1.73 6.72 -13.59
CA GLY A 216 -0.42 6.78 -14.24
C GLY A 216 -0.06 5.47 -14.94
N VAL A 217 1.00 4.83 -14.48
CA VAL A 217 1.51 3.54 -15.00
C VAL A 217 0.96 2.34 -14.24
N GLN A 218 0.15 2.57 -13.20
CA GLN A 218 -0.38 1.55 -12.33
C GLN A 218 -1.79 1.12 -12.77
N THR A 219 -2.03 -0.18 -12.75
CA THR A 219 -3.35 -0.80 -12.84
C THR A 219 -3.77 -1.30 -11.47
N LEU A 220 -4.98 -0.96 -11.07
CA LEU A 220 -5.56 -1.25 -9.76
C LEU A 220 -6.87 -2.02 -9.92
N SER A 221 -7.34 -2.66 -8.87
CA SER A 221 -8.71 -3.17 -8.82
C SER A 221 -9.72 -2.01 -8.87
N HIS A 222 -10.90 -2.24 -9.47
CA HIS A 222 -12.03 -1.31 -9.34
C HIS A 222 -12.54 -1.30 -7.90
N GLY A 223 -12.71 -2.48 -7.30
CA GLY A 223 -13.11 -2.61 -5.90
C GLY A 223 -12.03 -2.23 -4.92
N VAL A 224 -12.46 -1.89 -3.73
CA VAL A 224 -11.62 -1.55 -2.56
C VAL A 224 -11.53 -2.79 -1.67
N GLN A 225 -10.33 -3.33 -1.44
CA GLN A 225 -10.18 -4.42 -0.49
C GLN A 225 -10.60 -3.97 0.89
N LEU A 226 -11.37 -4.82 1.57
CA LEU A 226 -11.66 -4.75 2.99
C LEU A 226 -11.28 -6.09 3.62
N ALA A 227 -10.22 -6.11 4.42
CA ALA A 227 -9.82 -7.30 5.18
C ALA A 227 -10.69 -7.42 6.43
N ASP A 228 -11.84 -8.02 6.26
CA ASP A 228 -12.86 -8.26 7.29
C ASP A 228 -12.69 -9.61 8.01
N ILE A 229 -11.47 -10.13 8.01
CA ILE A 229 -11.08 -11.39 8.68
C ILE A 229 -10.84 -11.12 10.16
N PRO A 230 -11.39 -11.92 11.09
CA PRO A 230 -11.23 -11.70 12.52
C PRO A 230 -9.77 -11.55 12.96
N PRO A 231 -9.44 -10.60 13.85
CA PRO A 231 -8.07 -10.36 14.30
C PRO A 231 -7.37 -11.62 14.85
N SER A 232 -8.10 -12.48 15.56
CA SER A 232 -7.57 -13.75 16.07
C SER A 232 -7.16 -14.72 14.96
N GLU A 233 -7.82 -14.68 13.81
CA GLU A 233 -7.49 -15.49 12.64
C GLU A 233 -6.27 -14.91 11.90
N LEU A 234 -6.20 -13.57 11.75
CA LEU A 234 -5.05 -12.89 11.20
C LEU A 234 -3.78 -13.17 12.03
N LEU A 235 -3.86 -13.06 13.34
CA LEU A 235 -2.73 -13.37 14.23
C LEU A 235 -2.31 -14.84 14.14
N ARG A 236 -3.26 -15.79 14.06
CA ARG A 236 -2.96 -17.22 13.86
C ARG A 236 -2.29 -17.48 12.49
N ALA A 237 -2.63 -16.71 11.48
CA ALA A 237 -1.97 -16.75 10.18
C ALA A 237 -0.57 -16.10 10.16
N GLY A 238 -0.13 -15.52 11.29
CA GLY A 238 1.17 -14.87 11.42
C GLY A 238 1.19 -13.41 10.96
N VAL A 239 0.03 -12.82 10.68
CA VAL A 239 -0.07 -11.38 10.34
C VAL A 239 0.18 -10.56 11.59
N THR A 240 1.06 -9.57 11.51
CA THR A 240 1.44 -8.68 12.62
C THR A 240 1.03 -7.22 12.38
N ALA A 241 0.71 -6.85 11.14
CA ALA A 241 0.32 -5.50 10.78
C ALA A 241 -0.72 -5.45 9.66
N LEU A 242 -1.57 -4.41 9.67
CA LEU A 242 -2.58 -4.13 8.66
C LEU A 242 -2.25 -2.81 7.95
N ARG A 243 -2.09 -2.86 6.63
CA ARG A 243 -1.80 -1.69 5.79
C ARG A 243 -3.08 -1.09 5.23
N LEU A 244 -3.26 0.20 5.47
CA LEU A 244 -4.34 1.01 4.93
C LEU A 244 -3.78 1.88 3.78
N SER A 245 -4.23 1.66 2.56
CA SER A 245 -3.79 2.47 1.41
C SER A 245 -4.56 3.78 1.35
N PRO A 246 -3.89 4.94 1.17
CA PRO A 246 -4.53 6.24 1.07
C PRO A 246 -5.54 6.34 -0.06
N HIS A 247 -6.71 6.93 0.22
CA HIS A 247 -7.76 7.30 -0.72
C HIS A 247 -8.37 8.64 -0.33
N THR A 248 -9.24 9.19 -1.20
CA THR A 248 -9.99 10.42 -0.88
C THR A 248 -11.07 10.21 0.18
N ALA A 249 -11.36 8.97 0.54
CA ALA A 249 -12.19 8.59 1.68
C ALA A 249 -11.70 9.24 2.98
N ASP A 250 -12.55 9.31 4.01
CA ASP A 250 -12.09 9.72 5.34
C ASP A 250 -11.19 8.66 5.97
N MET A 251 -9.89 8.73 5.64
CA MET A 251 -8.91 7.74 6.09
C MET A 251 -8.64 7.79 7.60
N VAL A 252 -8.99 8.88 8.29
CA VAL A 252 -8.97 8.93 9.76
C VAL A 252 -10.07 8.06 10.33
N ALA A 253 -11.29 8.16 9.77
CA ALA A 253 -12.41 7.29 10.16
C ALA A 253 -12.11 5.81 9.84
N VAL A 254 -11.54 5.51 8.67
CA VAL A 254 -11.09 4.16 8.31
C VAL A 254 -10.07 3.64 9.32
N ALA A 255 -9.04 4.42 9.67
CA ALA A 255 -8.02 4.02 10.63
C ALA A 255 -8.60 3.77 12.04
N ARG A 256 -9.55 4.58 12.48
CA ARG A 256 -10.25 4.38 13.76
C ARG A 256 -11.09 3.10 13.76
N GLY A 257 -11.81 2.81 12.66
CA GLY A 257 -12.55 1.58 12.49
C GLY A 257 -11.63 0.35 12.54
N PHE A 258 -10.53 0.36 11.78
CA PHE A 258 -9.55 -0.74 11.80
C PHE A 258 -8.86 -0.90 13.16
N ARG A 259 -8.59 0.17 13.91
CA ARG A 259 -8.06 0.08 15.27
C ARG A 259 -9.08 -0.55 16.20
N ALA A 260 -10.35 -0.12 16.16
CA ALA A 260 -11.41 -0.71 16.96
C ALA A 260 -11.62 -2.20 16.63
N PHE A 261 -11.51 -2.57 15.35
CA PHE A 261 -11.58 -3.96 14.90
C PHE A 261 -10.38 -4.78 15.37
N ALA A 262 -9.16 -4.27 15.19
CA ALA A 262 -7.94 -4.93 15.64
C ALA A 262 -7.90 -5.17 17.15
N ASP A 263 -8.47 -4.26 17.92
CA ASP A 263 -8.62 -4.37 19.38
C ASP A 263 -9.83 -5.24 19.81
N GLY A 264 -10.59 -5.80 18.86
CA GLY A 264 -11.76 -6.62 19.14
C GLY A 264 -12.97 -5.86 19.73
N ARG A 265 -13.00 -4.52 19.57
CA ARG A 265 -14.09 -3.68 20.06
C ARG A 265 -15.30 -3.62 19.14
N ILE A 266 -15.10 -3.93 17.87
CA ILE A 266 -16.16 -4.05 16.85
C ILE A 266 -15.93 -5.32 16.04
N ASP A 267 -16.98 -5.83 15.41
CA ASP A 267 -16.92 -6.98 14.51
C ASP A 267 -16.69 -6.55 13.04
N ALA A 268 -16.64 -7.54 12.14
CA ALA A 268 -16.44 -7.32 10.71
C ALA A 268 -17.60 -6.57 10.04
N VAL A 269 -18.84 -6.77 10.54
CA VAL A 269 -20.04 -6.10 10.00
C VAL A 269 -20.00 -4.62 10.32
N GLU A 270 -19.66 -4.29 11.55
CA GLU A 270 -19.52 -2.90 11.98
C GLU A 270 -18.33 -2.21 11.33
N LEU A 271 -17.17 -2.90 11.16
CA LEU A 271 -16.03 -2.40 10.40
C LEU A 271 -16.47 -2.04 8.97
N ALA A 272 -17.19 -2.94 8.29
CA ALA A 272 -17.67 -2.70 6.92
C ALA A 272 -18.63 -1.51 6.85
N ALA A 273 -19.51 -1.35 7.85
CA ALA A 273 -20.43 -0.21 7.93
C ALA A 273 -19.69 1.12 8.11
N GLN A 274 -18.73 1.18 9.04
CA GLN A 274 -17.90 2.37 9.28
C GLN A 274 -17.04 2.72 8.08
N ALA A 275 -16.39 1.73 7.47
CA ALA A 275 -15.57 1.93 6.27
C ALA A 275 -16.41 2.40 5.08
N ARG A 276 -17.65 1.92 4.92
CA ARG A 276 -18.58 2.40 3.89
C ARG A 276 -19.00 3.84 4.12
N ALA A 277 -19.25 4.22 5.35
CA ALA A 277 -19.59 5.61 5.73
C ALA A 277 -18.43 6.60 5.46
N ALA A 278 -17.18 6.11 5.44
CA ALA A 278 -16.00 6.91 5.11
C ALA A 278 -15.91 7.31 3.63
N GLY A 279 -16.76 6.78 2.73
CA GLY A 279 -16.85 7.15 1.32
C GLY A 279 -15.75 6.54 0.43
N PRO A 280 -15.57 5.20 0.42
CA PRO A 280 -14.59 4.55 -0.43
C PRO A 280 -14.93 4.72 -1.92
N PRO A 281 -13.91 4.71 -2.83
CA PRO A 281 -14.12 4.97 -4.25
C PRO A 281 -14.74 3.79 -5.03
N GLY A 282 -15.10 2.70 -4.38
CA GLY A 282 -15.67 1.52 -5.04
C GLY A 282 -16.28 0.52 -4.05
N PRO A 283 -16.87 -0.58 -4.56
CA PRO A 283 -17.43 -1.63 -3.72
C PRO A 283 -16.33 -2.36 -2.95
N PHE A 284 -16.67 -2.91 -1.78
CA PHE A 284 -15.73 -3.74 -1.02
C PHE A 284 -15.55 -5.12 -1.64
N VAL A 285 -14.29 -5.52 -1.77
CA VAL A 285 -13.86 -6.84 -2.26
C VAL A 285 -12.90 -7.49 -1.25
N GLY A 286 -12.81 -8.82 -1.28
CA GLY A 286 -11.94 -9.59 -0.38
C GLY A 286 -11.62 -10.98 -0.92
N GLY A 287 -11.87 -11.21 -2.22
CA GLY A 287 -11.80 -12.54 -2.82
C GLY A 287 -10.42 -13.17 -2.74
N TYR A 288 -9.36 -12.43 -3.02
CA TYR A 288 -8.00 -13.00 -2.94
C TYR A 288 -7.67 -13.54 -1.57
N LEU A 289 -7.98 -12.81 -0.50
CA LEU A 289 -7.72 -13.29 0.87
C LEU A 289 -8.43 -14.61 1.20
N ARG A 290 -9.53 -14.90 0.50
CA ARG A 290 -10.31 -16.15 0.64
C ARG A 290 -9.95 -17.21 -0.41
N GLY A 291 -8.94 -16.95 -1.25
CA GLY A 291 -8.49 -17.89 -2.28
C GLY A 291 -9.43 -18.00 -3.49
N VAL A 292 -10.26 -16.99 -3.73
CA VAL A 292 -11.17 -16.91 -4.88
C VAL A 292 -10.88 -15.66 -5.71
N ALA A 293 -11.62 -15.43 -6.79
CA ALA A 293 -11.41 -14.29 -7.67
C ALA A 293 -11.44 -12.95 -6.89
N GLY A 294 -10.43 -12.10 -7.09
CA GLY A 294 -10.22 -10.87 -6.32
C GLY A 294 -11.40 -9.90 -6.30
N LEU A 295 -12.25 -9.92 -7.34
CA LEU A 295 -13.45 -9.10 -7.44
C LEU A 295 -14.63 -9.60 -6.58
N GLN A 296 -14.53 -10.78 -5.95
CA GLN A 296 -15.60 -11.27 -5.08
C GLN A 296 -15.79 -10.33 -3.87
N PRO A 297 -17.06 -10.06 -3.49
CA PRO A 297 -17.36 -9.16 -2.39
C PRO A 297 -16.69 -9.56 -1.08
N ALA A 298 -16.33 -8.58 -0.26
CA ALA A 298 -15.99 -8.80 1.14
C ALA A 298 -17.22 -9.35 1.89
N GLY A 299 -17.00 -10.24 2.86
CA GLY A 299 -18.10 -10.92 3.57
C GLY A 299 -18.79 -12.06 2.83
N ALA A 300 -18.47 -12.33 1.57
CA ALA A 300 -18.99 -13.52 0.87
C ALA A 300 -18.29 -14.77 1.44
N GLN A 301 -19.09 -15.68 2.00
CA GLN A 301 -18.67 -17.02 2.42
C GLN A 301 -18.63 -17.99 1.25
#